data_d24f0316f15d91899f8c5c3816da0d02
#
_entry.id   d24f0316f15d91899f8c5c3816da0d02
#
_cell.length_a   1.000
_cell.length_b   1.000
_cell.length_c   1.000
_cell.angle_alpha   90.00
_cell.angle_beta   90.00
_cell.angle_gamma   90.00
#
_symmetry.space_group_name_H-M   'P 1'
#
loop_
_entity.id
_entity.type
_entity.pdbx_description
1 polymer ?
#
loop_
_entity_poly.entity_id
_entity_poly.type
_entity_poly.pdbx_seq_one_letter_code
_entity_poly.pdbx_strand_id
1 'polypeptide(L)'
;MDSHGPATDLLESFRRARRAAESHMRSNEDAGETWNETTVTDIILQHARPFVKSAKFNQNQEGVTGADWVWWWLDDVGEAFGMLVQAKRLRIGTKWEIDFPYPGDWRQYKNLSATAAELDLAPVYALYLGTQRYRAPVTCRSSAHVEDDCERCAMEAISLLPALLGTIGGGFDQKDGEAAYRASRPLESFADAGTHVDLSLELHLDRVDPGLRSFLLEPQHGARQIAKMLFERVAEARRGQFSLATE
;
A
#
# COMPACT_ATOMS: atom_id res chain seq x y z
N MET A 1 -12.06 31.92 5.00
CA MET A 1 -12.17 30.48 4.68
C MET A 1 -11.04 30.20 3.71
N ASP A 2 -9.91 29.80 4.24
CA ASP A 2 -8.75 29.46 3.43
C ASP A 2 -9.05 28.14 2.71
N SER A 3 -9.23 28.23 1.38
CA SER A 3 -9.38 27.06 0.53
C SER A 3 -8.01 26.36 0.47
N HIS A 4 -7.78 25.41 1.35
CA HIS A 4 -6.67 24.47 1.20
C HIS A 4 -6.91 23.70 -0.11
N GLY A 5 -5.88 23.59 -0.95
CA GLY A 5 -5.99 22.85 -2.20
C GLY A 5 -6.12 21.34 -1.95
N PRO A 6 -6.67 20.55 -2.89
CA PRO A 6 -6.89 19.11 -2.75
C PRO A 6 -5.63 18.31 -2.37
N ALA A 7 -4.44 18.73 -2.78
CA ALA A 7 -3.17 18.11 -2.39
C ALA A 7 -2.91 18.22 -0.88
N THR A 8 -3.25 19.36 -0.25
CA THR A 8 -3.11 19.56 1.20
C THR A 8 -4.05 18.62 1.96
N ASP A 9 -5.25 18.42 1.46
CA ASP A 9 -6.26 17.55 2.06
C ASP A 9 -5.88 16.07 1.94
N LEU A 10 -5.29 15.66 0.83
CA LEU A 10 -4.77 14.32 0.61
C LEU A 10 -3.60 14.02 1.55
N LEU A 11 -2.63 14.94 1.65
CA LEU A 11 -1.48 14.84 2.55
C LEU A 11 -1.93 14.68 4.01
N GLU A 12 -2.88 15.51 4.45
CA GLU A 12 -3.41 15.45 5.82
C GLU A 12 -4.20 14.16 6.06
N SER A 13 -4.87 13.63 5.05
CA SER A 13 -5.54 12.32 5.15
C SER A 13 -4.55 11.19 5.37
N PHE A 14 -3.43 11.16 4.66
CA PHE A 14 -2.38 10.17 4.87
C PHE A 14 -1.68 10.34 6.23
N ARG A 15 -1.40 11.57 6.65
CA ARG A 15 -0.86 11.86 8.00
C ARG A 15 -1.78 11.35 9.09
N ARG A 16 -3.07 11.63 8.97
CA ARG A 16 -4.09 11.16 9.93
C ARG A 16 -4.17 9.64 9.98
N ALA A 17 -4.17 8.98 8.82
CA ALA A 17 -4.18 7.52 8.72
C ALA A 17 -2.94 6.90 9.39
N ARG A 18 -1.75 7.42 9.11
CA ARG A 18 -0.51 6.95 9.72
C ARG A 18 -0.49 7.16 11.23
N ARG A 19 -0.83 8.36 11.72
CA ARG A 19 -0.87 8.67 13.17
C ARG A 19 -1.85 7.76 13.91
N ALA A 20 -3.01 7.48 13.31
CA ALA A 20 -4.00 6.58 13.91
C ALA A 20 -3.48 5.14 13.98
N ALA A 21 -2.84 4.64 12.93
CA ALA A 21 -2.20 3.34 12.92
C ALA A 21 -1.07 3.24 13.95
N GLU A 22 -0.21 4.24 14.03
CA GLU A 22 0.87 4.31 15.02
C GLU A 22 0.33 4.33 16.45
N SER A 23 -0.68 5.14 16.73
CA SER A 23 -1.32 5.19 18.06
C SER A 23 -1.88 3.84 18.46
N HIS A 24 -2.53 3.11 17.55
CA HIS A 24 -3.04 1.77 17.80
C HIS A 24 -1.89 0.77 18.08
N MET A 25 -0.83 0.78 17.26
CA MET A 25 0.33 -0.09 17.45
C MET A 25 0.99 0.17 18.80
N ARG A 26 1.22 1.44 19.13
CA ARG A 26 1.82 1.87 20.40
C ARG A 26 1.01 1.42 21.60
N SER A 27 -0.32 1.59 21.55
CA SER A 27 -1.21 1.16 22.64
C SER A 27 -1.12 -0.34 22.91
N ASN A 28 -1.05 -1.16 21.88
CA ASN A 28 -0.87 -2.62 22.04
C ASN A 28 0.51 -2.94 22.61
N GLU A 29 1.57 -2.32 22.08
CA GLU A 29 2.95 -2.53 22.56
C GLU A 29 3.12 -2.11 24.03
N ASP A 30 2.50 -1.01 24.46
CA ASP A 30 2.50 -0.55 25.86
C ASP A 30 1.76 -1.51 26.79
N ALA A 31 0.71 -2.17 26.29
CA ALA A 31 -0.01 -3.22 27.00
C ALA A 31 0.70 -4.59 26.99
N GLY A 32 1.82 -4.72 26.28
CA GLY A 32 2.49 -6.01 26.08
C GLY A 32 1.76 -6.94 25.11
N GLU A 33 0.83 -6.39 24.31
CA GLU A 33 0.04 -7.11 23.33
C GLU A 33 0.61 -6.94 21.91
N THR A 34 0.11 -7.77 20.99
CA THR A 34 0.48 -7.68 19.57
C THR A 34 -0.66 -7.09 18.77
N TRP A 35 -0.33 -6.15 17.87
CA TRP A 35 -1.27 -5.67 16.87
C TRP A 35 -1.31 -6.60 15.65
N ASN A 36 -2.41 -6.61 14.90
CA ASN A 36 -2.58 -7.43 13.71
C ASN A 36 -2.79 -6.59 12.44
N GLU A 37 -2.46 -7.18 11.29
CA GLU A 37 -2.51 -6.51 9.97
C GLU A 37 -3.92 -6.03 9.62
N THR A 38 -4.94 -6.84 9.88
CA THR A 38 -6.32 -6.51 9.50
C THR A 38 -6.83 -5.28 10.22
N THR A 39 -6.60 -5.19 11.54
CA THR A 39 -7.02 -4.01 12.32
C THR A 39 -6.27 -2.75 11.90
N VAL A 40 -4.96 -2.87 11.67
CA VAL A 40 -4.15 -1.75 11.17
C VAL A 40 -4.64 -1.28 9.81
N THR A 41 -4.93 -2.21 8.88
CA THR A 41 -5.53 -1.91 7.59
C THR A 41 -6.85 -1.14 7.74
N ASP A 42 -7.76 -1.61 8.60
CA ASP A 42 -9.05 -0.96 8.80
C ASP A 42 -8.90 0.48 9.32
N ILE A 43 -8.00 0.70 10.27
CA ILE A 43 -7.68 2.02 10.81
C ILE A 43 -7.17 2.94 9.70
N ILE A 44 -6.20 2.49 8.90
CA ILE A 44 -5.60 3.27 7.81
C ILE A 44 -6.68 3.65 6.79
N LEU A 45 -7.46 2.68 6.32
CA LEU A 45 -8.50 2.93 5.32
C LEU A 45 -9.61 3.86 5.83
N GLN A 46 -9.95 3.75 7.12
CA GLN A 46 -10.93 4.64 7.75
C GLN A 46 -10.42 6.09 7.82
N HIS A 47 -9.18 6.28 8.26
CA HIS A 47 -8.62 7.61 8.50
C HIS A 47 -8.12 8.31 7.24
N ALA A 48 -7.84 7.59 6.17
CA ALA A 48 -7.50 8.18 4.87
C ALA A 48 -8.71 8.82 4.16
N ARG A 49 -9.95 8.46 4.56
CA ARG A 49 -11.16 9.09 4.00
C ARG A 49 -11.28 10.56 4.42
N PRO A 50 -11.99 11.38 3.65
CA PRO A 50 -12.73 11.05 2.41
C PRO A 50 -11.91 11.13 1.13
N PHE A 51 -10.68 11.69 1.16
CA PHE A 51 -9.89 12.00 -0.04
C PHE A 51 -9.32 10.76 -0.71
N VAL A 52 -8.93 9.76 0.07
CA VAL A 52 -8.52 8.46 -0.45
C VAL A 52 -9.69 7.50 -0.43
N LYS A 53 -10.10 7.04 -1.60
CA LYS A 53 -11.12 6.00 -1.76
C LYS A 53 -10.47 4.63 -1.61
N SER A 54 -11.22 3.66 -1.11
CA SER A 54 -10.71 2.30 -0.92
C SER A 54 -11.81 1.26 -1.03
N ALA A 55 -11.43 0.06 -1.50
CA ALA A 55 -12.27 -1.12 -1.46
C ALA A 55 -11.42 -2.34 -1.04
N LYS A 56 -11.80 -2.99 0.07
CA LYS A 56 -11.15 -4.22 0.57
C LYS A 56 -11.65 -5.43 -0.20
N PHE A 57 -10.75 -6.34 -0.50
CA PHE A 57 -11.06 -7.68 -0.96
C PHE A 57 -11.36 -8.59 0.23
N ASN A 58 -12.20 -9.59 0.01
CA ASN A 58 -12.36 -10.69 0.97
C ASN A 58 -11.31 -11.77 0.69
N GLN A 59 -11.16 -12.72 1.61
CA GLN A 59 -10.13 -13.76 1.54
C GLN A 59 -10.12 -14.56 0.21
N ASN A 60 -11.29 -14.84 -0.36
CA ASN A 60 -11.36 -15.53 -1.66
C ASN A 60 -10.87 -14.62 -2.80
N GLN A 61 -11.21 -13.35 -2.74
CA GLN A 61 -10.77 -12.35 -3.72
C GLN A 61 -9.27 -12.10 -3.59
N GLU A 62 -8.74 -12.00 -2.38
CA GLU A 62 -7.29 -11.87 -2.10
C GLU A 62 -6.49 -13.03 -2.71
N GLY A 63 -6.99 -14.26 -2.60
CA GLY A 63 -6.34 -15.43 -3.19
C GLY A 63 -6.19 -15.36 -4.71
N VAL A 64 -7.09 -14.65 -5.39
CA VAL A 64 -7.07 -14.45 -6.85
C VAL A 64 -6.32 -13.18 -7.23
N THR A 65 -6.60 -12.07 -6.57
CA THR A 65 -6.02 -10.76 -6.90
C THR A 65 -4.59 -10.59 -6.41
N GLY A 66 -4.21 -11.30 -5.34
CA GLY A 66 -2.95 -11.10 -4.64
C GLY A 66 -2.92 -9.84 -3.78
N ALA A 67 -4.05 -9.15 -3.61
CA ALA A 67 -4.14 -7.87 -2.92
C ALA A 67 -5.18 -7.91 -1.79
N ASP A 68 -4.94 -7.13 -0.74
CA ASP A 68 -5.88 -6.94 0.37
C ASP A 68 -6.91 -5.85 0.06
N TRP A 69 -6.49 -4.81 -0.65
CA TRP A 69 -7.39 -3.73 -1.06
C TRP A 69 -6.88 -2.98 -2.30
N VAL A 70 -7.76 -2.14 -2.85
CA VAL A 70 -7.44 -1.11 -3.84
C VAL A 70 -7.61 0.27 -3.22
N TRP A 71 -6.68 1.19 -3.53
CA TRP A 71 -6.75 2.61 -3.25
C TRP A 71 -6.81 3.41 -4.53
N TRP A 72 -7.54 4.54 -4.51
CA TRP A 72 -7.50 5.53 -5.58
C TRP A 72 -7.85 6.91 -5.06
N TRP A 73 -7.36 7.91 -5.72
CA TRP A 73 -7.63 9.31 -5.44
C TRP A 73 -7.52 10.14 -6.71
N LEU A 74 -7.95 11.42 -6.63
CA LEU A 74 -7.75 12.40 -7.67
C LEU A 74 -6.62 13.33 -7.27
N ASP A 75 -5.79 13.71 -8.25
CA ASP A 75 -4.82 14.79 -8.10
C ASP A 75 -5.45 16.17 -8.26
N ASP A 76 -4.60 17.21 -8.23
CA ASP A 76 -5.02 18.63 -8.34
C ASP A 76 -5.62 18.98 -9.70
N VAL A 77 -5.30 18.22 -10.74
CA VAL A 77 -5.83 18.41 -12.09
C VAL A 77 -7.00 17.48 -12.41
N GLY A 78 -7.43 16.69 -11.43
CA GLY A 78 -8.57 15.78 -11.54
C GLY A 78 -8.24 14.47 -12.24
N GLU A 79 -6.97 14.09 -12.32
CA GLU A 79 -6.55 12.78 -12.81
C GLU A 79 -6.63 11.75 -11.70
N ALA A 80 -7.07 10.53 -12.03
CA ALA A 80 -7.20 9.45 -11.08
C ALA A 80 -5.92 8.62 -11.02
N PHE A 81 -5.45 8.37 -9.79
CA PHE A 81 -4.36 7.45 -9.49
C PHE A 81 -4.89 6.30 -8.67
N GLY A 82 -4.32 5.11 -8.88
CA GLY A 82 -4.75 3.93 -8.16
C GLY A 82 -3.61 2.96 -7.86
N MET A 83 -3.72 2.32 -6.70
CA MET A 83 -2.80 1.30 -6.24
C MET A 83 -3.54 0.04 -5.86
N LEU A 84 -3.00 -1.09 -6.27
CA LEU A 84 -3.41 -2.40 -5.79
C LEU A 84 -2.45 -2.82 -4.67
N VAL A 85 -2.95 -2.98 -3.47
CA VAL A 85 -2.12 -3.04 -2.26
C VAL A 85 -2.22 -4.38 -1.55
N GLN A 86 -1.06 -4.94 -1.22
CA GLN A 86 -0.90 -6.10 -0.35
C GLN A 86 -0.22 -5.68 0.94
N ALA A 87 -0.82 -5.96 2.10
CA ALA A 87 -0.21 -5.73 3.40
C ALA A 87 0.89 -6.74 3.71
N LYS A 88 1.93 -6.29 4.37
CA LYS A 88 2.99 -7.12 4.93
C LYS A 88 3.44 -6.57 6.27
N ARG A 89 3.51 -7.45 7.27
CA ARG A 89 3.97 -7.10 8.61
C ARG A 89 5.45 -7.35 8.77
N LEU A 90 6.16 -6.37 9.32
CA LEU A 90 7.52 -6.55 9.81
C LEU A 90 7.50 -7.46 11.05
N ARG A 91 8.34 -8.48 11.05
CA ARG A 91 8.60 -9.36 12.20
C ARG A 91 10.00 -9.09 12.70
N ILE A 92 10.15 -8.99 14.02
CA ILE A 92 11.42 -8.79 14.69
C ILE A 92 11.79 -10.09 15.37
N GLY A 93 12.89 -10.69 14.92
CA GLY A 93 13.52 -11.86 15.51
C GLY A 93 15.00 -11.56 15.75
N THR A 94 15.88 -12.46 15.36
CA THR A 94 17.33 -12.19 15.31
C THR A 94 17.70 -11.17 14.24
N LYS A 95 16.85 -11.02 13.24
CA LYS A 95 16.90 -9.98 12.19
C LYS A 95 15.48 -9.53 11.87
N TRP A 96 15.38 -8.46 11.09
CA TRP A 96 14.10 -7.99 10.56
C TRP A 96 13.67 -8.86 9.37
N GLU A 97 12.42 -9.30 9.39
CA GLU A 97 11.88 -10.16 8.35
C GLU A 97 10.51 -9.67 7.86
N ILE A 98 10.33 -9.71 6.54
CA ILE A 98 9.02 -9.53 5.88
C ILE A 98 8.83 -10.71 4.93
N ASP A 99 7.73 -11.46 5.09
CA ASP A 99 7.49 -12.67 4.31
C ASP A 99 6.84 -12.37 2.96
N PHE A 100 7.62 -11.86 2.01
CA PHE A 100 7.18 -11.60 0.63
C PHE A 100 6.84 -12.88 -0.15
N PRO A 101 7.61 -13.99 -0.03
CA PRO A 101 7.34 -15.21 -0.79
C PRO A 101 6.09 -15.98 -0.35
N TYR A 102 5.44 -15.59 0.75
CA TYR A 102 4.27 -16.31 1.24
C TYR A 102 3.21 -16.53 0.13
N PRO A 103 2.67 -17.73 -0.04
CA PRO A 103 2.87 -18.99 0.70
C PRO A 103 4.09 -19.84 0.26
N GLY A 104 5.19 -19.23 -0.17
CA GLY A 104 6.46 -19.91 -0.47
C GLY A 104 6.77 -20.06 -1.96
N ASP A 105 5.80 -19.89 -2.84
CA ASP A 105 5.90 -20.02 -4.30
C ASP A 105 5.76 -18.68 -5.05
N TRP A 106 5.77 -17.57 -4.34
CA TRP A 106 5.54 -16.24 -4.88
C TRP A 106 4.16 -16.04 -5.54
N ARG A 107 3.22 -16.93 -5.29
CA ARG A 107 1.89 -16.87 -5.91
C ARG A 107 1.18 -15.57 -5.65
N GLN A 108 1.23 -15.08 -4.40
CA GLN A 108 0.60 -13.83 -4.04
C GLN A 108 1.18 -12.64 -4.82
N TYR A 109 2.51 -12.57 -4.95
CA TYR A 109 3.19 -11.57 -5.75
C TYR A 109 2.82 -11.66 -7.24
N LYS A 110 2.84 -12.88 -7.81
CA LYS A 110 2.47 -13.11 -9.21
C LYS A 110 1.04 -12.67 -9.49
N ASN A 111 0.11 -12.99 -8.57
CA ASN A 111 -1.28 -12.58 -8.67
C ASN A 111 -1.43 -11.05 -8.54
N LEU A 112 -0.72 -10.42 -7.58
CA LEU A 112 -0.72 -8.97 -7.40
C LEU A 112 -0.25 -8.25 -8.68
N SER A 113 0.88 -8.67 -9.23
CA SER A 113 1.45 -8.06 -10.43
C SER A 113 0.56 -8.26 -11.67
N ALA A 114 0.04 -9.46 -11.87
CA ALA A 114 -0.87 -9.75 -12.99
C ALA A 114 -2.18 -8.96 -12.87
N THR A 115 -2.76 -8.92 -11.68
CA THR A 115 -4.01 -8.15 -11.43
C THR A 115 -3.78 -6.66 -11.62
N ALA A 116 -2.66 -6.13 -11.16
CA ALA A 116 -2.32 -4.72 -11.34
C ALA A 116 -2.22 -4.36 -12.83
N ALA A 117 -1.55 -5.20 -13.62
CA ALA A 117 -1.47 -5.03 -15.07
C ALA A 117 -2.83 -5.12 -15.77
N GLU A 118 -3.71 -6.05 -15.34
CA GLU A 118 -5.06 -6.21 -15.89
C GLU A 118 -5.99 -5.02 -15.57
N LEU A 119 -5.73 -4.32 -14.47
CA LEU A 119 -6.53 -3.20 -13.98
C LEU A 119 -5.89 -1.83 -14.23
N ASP A 120 -4.69 -1.80 -14.80
CA ASP A 120 -3.91 -0.58 -14.98
C ASP A 120 -3.69 0.20 -13.66
N LEU A 121 -3.27 -0.55 -12.63
CA LEU A 121 -3.01 -0.07 -11.28
C LEU A 121 -1.56 -0.37 -10.88
N ALA A 122 -0.99 0.44 -10.00
CA ALA A 122 0.33 0.19 -9.44
C ALA A 122 0.29 -0.93 -8.39
N PRO A 123 1.10 -2.00 -8.52
CA PRO A 123 1.22 -3.03 -7.49
C PRO A 123 2.13 -2.55 -6.36
N VAL A 124 1.63 -2.54 -5.14
CA VAL A 124 2.34 -1.97 -3.98
C VAL A 124 2.21 -2.88 -2.75
N TYR A 125 3.28 -2.98 -1.98
CA TYR A 125 3.22 -3.51 -0.62
C TYR A 125 3.04 -2.39 0.40
N ALA A 126 2.06 -2.50 1.28
CA ALA A 126 1.97 -1.70 2.49
C ALA A 126 2.73 -2.42 3.61
N LEU A 127 3.85 -1.86 4.04
CA LEU A 127 4.68 -2.42 5.09
C LEU A 127 4.22 -1.88 6.45
N TYR A 128 3.74 -2.74 7.32
CA TYR A 128 3.41 -2.41 8.71
C TYR A 128 4.63 -2.63 9.58
N LEU A 129 5.25 -1.53 9.98
CA LEU A 129 6.58 -1.49 10.54
C LEU A 129 6.61 -1.43 12.09
N GLY A 130 5.44 -1.29 12.74
CA GLY A 130 5.39 -1.03 14.17
C GLY A 130 5.92 0.36 14.55
N THR A 131 6.04 0.61 15.85
CA THR A 131 6.63 1.86 16.35
C THR A 131 8.17 1.82 16.33
N GLN A 132 8.82 2.93 16.65
CA GLN A 132 10.26 2.95 16.84
C GLN A 132 10.70 1.94 17.92
N ARG A 133 9.97 1.87 19.03
CA ARG A 133 10.26 0.91 20.10
C ARG A 133 10.18 -0.55 19.63
N TYR A 134 9.21 -0.86 18.78
CA TYR A 134 9.08 -2.18 18.18
C TYR A 134 10.27 -2.53 17.29
N ARG A 135 10.81 -1.54 16.57
CA ARG A 135 11.93 -1.70 15.64
C ARG A 135 13.32 -1.52 16.24
N ALA A 136 13.46 -1.25 17.54
CA ALA A 136 14.75 -1.00 18.15
C ALA A 136 15.77 -2.13 17.92
N PRO A 137 17.06 -1.83 17.66
CA PRO A 137 17.68 -0.53 17.41
C PRO A 137 17.53 -0.13 15.93
N VAL A 138 16.97 1.04 15.68
CA VAL A 138 16.67 1.46 14.30
C VAL A 138 17.63 2.49 13.82
N THR A 139 18.14 2.28 12.63
CA THR A 139 18.79 3.33 11.86
C THR A 139 17.77 4.01 10.95
N CYS A 140 17.71 5.34 11.04
CA CYS A 140 16.88 6.15 10.15
C CYS A 140 17.25 5.94 8.68
N ARG A 141 16.29 6.10 7.77
CA ARG A 141 16.53 6.11 6.33
C ARG A 141 17.35 7.28 5.86
N SER A 142 17.33 8.39 6.59
CA SER A 142 18.06 9.60 6.24
C SER A 142 19.50 9.55 6.76
N SER A 143 20.46 9.86 5.91
CA SER A 143 21.87 10.03 6.31
C SER A 143 22.12 11.24 7.21
N ALA A 144 21.15 12.16 7.31
CA ALA A 144 21.19 13.34 8.17
C ALA A 144 20.53 13.12 9.55
N HIS A 145 20.36 11.88 9.95
CA HIS A 145 19.69 11.50 11.18
C HIS A 145 20.50 11.84 12.43
N VAL A 146 19.87 12.51 13.38
CA VAL A 146 20.31 12.58 14.78
C VAL A 146 19.35 11.67 15.57
N GLU A 147 19.88 10.63 16.21
CA GLU A 147 19.13 9.44 16.64
C GLU A 147 17.89 9.71 17.49
N ASP A 148 17.91 10.72 18.34
CA ASP A 148 16.81 10.97 19.29
C ASP A 148 15.72 11.93 18.79
N ASP A 149 15.96 12.66 17.68
CA ASP A 149 15.07 13.75 17.24
C ASP A 149 14.42 13.50 15.86
N CYS A 150 14.56 12.31 15.29
CA CYS A 150 13.94 12.05 14.00
C CYS A 150 12.44 11.73 14.13
N GLU A 151 11.64 12.76 14.13
CA GLU A 151 10.18 12.67 14.13
C GLU A 151 9.66 11.72 13.04
N ARG A 152 10.33 11.70 11.87
CA ARG A 152 10.03 10.80 10.75
C ARG A 152 10.23 9.33 11.10
N CYS A 153 11.33 8.96 11.76
CA CYS A 153 11.59 7.59 12.17
C CYS A 153 10.72 7.13 13.34
N ALA A 154 10.47 8.03 14.28
CA ALA A 154 9.60 7.75 15.42
C ALA A 154 8.15 7.48 14.99
N MET A 155 7.72 8.06 13.87
CA MET A 155 6.33 8.10 13.45
C MET A 155 6.00 7.24 12.22
N GLU A 156 6.94 6.49 11.66
CA GLU A 156 6.71 5.65 10.49
C GLU A 156 6.14 4.27 10.86
N ALA A 157 4.86 4.22 11.22
CA ALA A 157 4.16 2.94 11.47
C ALA A 157 3.85 2.18 10.18
N ILE A 158 3.72 2.89 9.07
CA ILE A 158 3.43 2.34 7.74
C ILE A 158 4.28 3.01 6.67
N SER A 159 4.73 2.21 5.72
CA SER A 159 5.40 2.67 4.50
C SER A 159 4.90 1.90 3.30
N LEU A 160 5.07 2.45 2.11
CA LEU A 160 4.74 1.80 0.85
C LEU A 160 6.00 1.41 0.09
N LEU A 161 6.00 0.19 -0.44
CA LEU A 161 7.07 -0.36 -1.25
C LEU A 161 6.50 -0.80 -2.60
N PRO A 162 6.98 -0.26 -3.74
CA PRO A 162 6.61 -0.77 -5.04
C PRO A 162 6.91 -2.27 -5.14
N ALA A 163 5.93 -3.06 -5.57
CA ALA A 163 6.11 -4.52 -5.64
C ALA A 163 7.24 -4.91 -6.60
N LEU A 164 7.41 -4.15 -7.68
CA LEU A 164 8.47 -4.42 -8.66
C LEU A 164 9.88 -4.24 -8.10
N LEU A 165 10.11 -3.23 -7.26
CA LEU A 165 11.41 -2.96 -6.65
C LEU A 165 11.76 -3.96 -5.55
N GLY A 166 10.76 -4.52 -4.85
CA GLY A 166 10.97 -5.45 -3.75
C GLY A 166 11.33 -6.88 -4.18
N THR A 167 11.14 -7.22 -5.47
CA THR A 167 11.18 -8.62 -5.89
C THR A 167 11.92 -8.89 -7.20
N ILE A 168 12.08 -7.89 -8.07
CA ILE A 168 12.63 -8.04 -9.40
C ILE A 168 13.87 -7.16 -9.56
N GLY A 169 14.95 -7.55 -9.13
CA GLY A 169 16.17 -6.80 -9.40
C GLY A 169 17.34 -7.24 -8.56
N GLY A 170 17.15 -8.30 -7.82
CA GLY A 170 18.25 -8.92 -7.07
C GLY A 170 18.74 -8.07 -5.89
N GLY A 171 17.92 -7.13 -5.41
CA GLY A 171 18.31 -6.25 -4.31
C GLY A 171 17.98 -6.77 -2.93
N PHE A 172 16.94 -7.62 -2.80
CA PHE A 172 16.54 -8.15 -1.49
C PHE A 172 16.76 -9.65 -1.42
N ASP A 173 17.41 -10.10 -0.36
CA ASP A 173 17.12 -11.43 0.15
C ASP A 173 15.60 -11.50 0.41
N GLN A 174 14.97 -12.62 0.03
CA GLN A 174 13.52 -12.82 -0.05
C GLN A 174 12.74 -12.46 1.21
N LYS A 175 13.41 -12.25 2.33
CA LYS A 175 12.82 -11.91 3.64
C LYS A 175 13.52 -10.74 4.32
N ASP A 176 14.36 -10.00 3.61
CA ASP A 176 15.11 -8.91 4.20
C ASP A 176 14.21 -7.70 4.51
N GLY A 177 13.74 -7.65 5.75
CA GLY A 177 12.89 -6.59 6.24
C GLY A 177 13.60 -5.24 6.33
N GLU A 178 14.92 -5.22 6.56
CA GLU A 178 15.68 -3.97 6.63
C GLU A 178 15.87 -3.36 5.24
N ALA A 179 16.22 -4.17 4.24
CA ALA A 179 16.32 -3.70 2.86
C ALA A 179 14.95 -3.19 2.35
N ALA A 180 13.86 -3.91 2.65
CA ALA A 180 12.51 -3.48 2.31
C ALA A 180 12.14 -2.16 2.99
N TYR A 181 12.45 -2.00 4.28
CA TYR A 181 12.25 -0.76 5.02
C TYR A 181 13.00 0.41 4.36
N ARG A 182 14.27 0.23 4.02
CA ARG A 182 15.10 1.27 3.39
C ARG A 182 14.60 1.68 2.01
N ALA A 183 14.09 0.74 1.22
CA ALA A 183 13.57 1.00 -0.12
C ALA A 183 12.13 1.54 -0.13
N SER A 184 11.36 1.35 0.95
CA SER A 184 9.99 1.84 1.02
C SER A 184 9.92 3.35 1.23
N ARG A 185 8.77 3.95 0.97
CA ARG A 185 8.53 5.39 1.11
C ARG A 185 7.46 5.64 2.17
N PRO A 186 7.55 6.74 2.95
CA PRO A 186 6.48 7.16 3.83
C PRO A 186 5.17 7.33 3.07
N LEU A 187 4.05 7.03 3.74
CA LEU A 187 2.71 7.17 3.15
C LEU A 187 2.45 8.59 2.61
N GLU A 188 2.94 9.60 3.32
CA GLU A 188 2.80 11.01 2.96
C GLU A 188 3.51 11.41 1.66
N SER A 189 4.56 10.69 1.28
CA SER A 189 5.30 10.96 0.04
C SER A 189 4.42 10.85 -1.20
N PHE A 190 3.30 10.14 -1.12
CA PHE A 190 2.37 9.95 -2.23
C PHE A 190 1.37 11.10 -2.41
N ALA A 191 1.34 12.02 -1.46
CA ALA A 191 0.46 13.19 -1.50
C ALA A 191 1.21 14.50 -1.82
N ASP A 192 2.54 14.47 -1.87
CA ASP A 192 3.34 15.65 -2.14
C ASP A 192 3.39 15.90 -3.66
N ALA A 193 2.83 17.03 -4.10
CA ALA A 193 2.71 17.40 -5.51
C ALA A 193 4.07 17.46 -6.26
N GLY A 194 5.16 17.75 -5.54
CA GLY A 194 6.52 17.71 -6.10
C GLY A 194 7.04 16.29 -6.32
N THR A 195 6.46 15.30 -5.63
CA THR A 195 6.90 13.91 -5.63
C THR A 195 6.14 13.06 -6.65
N HIS A 196 4.97 13.52 -7.12
CA HIS A 196 4.16 12.77 -8.09
C HIS A 196 4.92 12.45 -9.38
N VAL A 197 5.75 13.37 -9.87
CA VAL A 197 6.54 13.18 -11.09
C VAL A 197 7.62 12.10 -10.88
N ASP A 198 8.29 12.12 -9.75
CA ASP A 198 9.34 11.14 -9.44
C ASP A 198 8.75 9.77 -9.06
N LEU A 199 7.64 9.76 -8.32
CA LEU A 199 6.95 8.52 -7.95
C LEU A 199 6.25 7.86 -9.13
N SER A 200 5.74 8.62 -10.09
CA SER A 200 5.16 8.05 -11.32
C SER A 200 6.20 7.30 -12.14
N LEU A 201 7.46 7.77 -12.14
CA LEU A 201 8.58 7.07 -12.78
C LEU A 201 9.07 5.86 -11.99
N GLU A 202 9.17 5.98 -10.65
CA GLU A 202 9.61 4.88 -9.77
C GLU A 202 8.55 3.79 -9.58
N LEU A 203 7.26 4.18 -9.56
CA LEU A 203 6.14 3.28 -9.26
C LEU A 203 5.38 2.83 -10.50
N HIS A 204 5.70 3.38 -11.69
CA HIS A 204 4.84 3.25 -12.86
C HIS A 204 3.38 3.57 -12.51
N LEU A 205 3.16 4.67 -11.74
CA LEU A 205 1.84 5.21 -11.45
C LEU A 205 1.28 5.82 -12.71
N ASP A 206 0.87 4.97 -13.64
CA ASP A 206 0.15 5.40 -14.80
C ASP A 206 -1.26 5.85 -14.40
N ARG A 207 -1.83 6.70 -15.23
CA ARG A 207 -3.20 7.17 -15.05
C ARG A 207 -4.13 5.99 -15.15
N VAL A 208 -5.05 5.88 -14.21
CA VAL A 208 -6.09 4.86 -14.26
C VAL A 208 -6.87 4.95 -15.57
N ASP A 209 -7.07 3.83 -16.24
CA ASP A 209 -7.88 3.73 -17.47
C ASP A 209 -9.19 4.52 -17.33
N PRO A 210 -9.58 5.32 -18.36
CA PRO A 210 -10.76 6.19 -18.28
C PRO A 210 -12.06 5.46 -17.95
N GLY A 211 -12.23 4.23 -18.39
CA GLY A 211 -13.42 3.41 -18.08
C GLY A 211 -13.42 2.96 -16.64
N LEU A 212 -12.28 2.52 -16.13
CA LEU A 212 -12.12 2.19 -14.71
C LEU A 212 -12.25 3.43 -13.82
N ARG A 213 -11.66 4.55 -14.23
CA ARG A 213 -11.79 5.84 -13.55
C ARG A 213 -13.25 6.25 -13.39
N SER A 214 -14.03 6.22 -14.48
CA SER A 214 -15.46 6.55 -14.46
C SER A 214 -16.18 5.70 -13.43
N PHE A 215 -15.95 4.39 -13.43
CA PHE A 215 -16.57 3.46 -12.48
C PHE A 215 -16.16 3.75 -11.02
N LEU A 216 -14.85 3.97 -10.74
CA LEU A 216 -14.35 4.23 -9.39
C LEU A 216 -14.88 5.55 -8.79
N LEU A 217 -15.21 6.52 -9.63
CA LEU A 217 -15.69 7.84 -9.21
C LEU A 217 -17.21 7.95 -9.15
N GLU A 218 -17.95 6.95 -9.61
CA GLU A 218 -19.41 6.97 -9.54
C GLU A 218 -19.88 6.93 -8.06
N PRO A 219 -20.66 7.93 -7.60
CA PRO A 219 -21.07 8.04 -6.19
C PRO A 219 -21.94 6.88 -5.70
N GLN A 220 -22.62 6.22 -6.62
CA GLN A 220 -23.54 5.11 -6.34
C GLN A 220 -22.82 3.80 -6.03
N HIS A 221 -21.54 3.68 -6.38
CA HIS A 221 -20.78 2.45 -6.16
C HIS A 221 -20.18 2.43 -4.75
N GLY A 222 -20.68 1.55 -3.91
CA GLY A 222 -20.09 1.27 -2.59
C GLY A 222 -18.81 0.41 -2.71
N ALA A 223 -17.95 0.49 -1.70
CA ALA A 223 -16.67 -0.23 -1.66
C ALA A 223 -16.79 -1.73 -1.97
N ARG A 224 -17.82 -2.40 -1.44
CA ARG A 224 -18.05 -3.83 -1.70
C ARG A 224 -18.40 -4.12 -3.18
N GLN A 225 -19.14 -3.23 -3.80
CA GLN A 225 -19.51 -3.36 -5.22
C GLN A 225 -18.29 -3.15 -6.11
N ILE A 226 -17.44 -2.18 -5.76
CA ILE A 226 -16.17 -1.92 -6.45
C ILE A 226 -15.26 -3.15 -6.34
N ALA A 227 -15.03 -3.68 -5.14
CA ALA A 227 -14.20 -4.88 -4.94
C ALA A 227 -14.73 -6.09 -5.74
N LYS A 228 -16.05 -6.28 -5.75
CA LYS A 228 -16.69 -7.35 -6.53
C LYS A 228 -16.46 -7.18 -8.03
N MET A 229 -16.67 -6.00 -8.56
CA MET A 229 -16.51 -5.72 -9.99
C MET A 229 -15.05 -5.87 -10.44
N LEU A 230 -14.09 -5.35 -9.66
CA LEU A 230 -12.67 -5.51 -9.96
C LEU A 230 -12.28 -7.00 -9.98
N PHE A 231 -12.76 -7.78 -9.01
CA PHE A 231 -12.54 -9.20 -8.96
C PHE A 231 -13.15 -9.94 -10.17
N GLU A 232 -14.40 -9.62 -10.55
CA GLU A 232 -15.07 -10.23 -11.70
C GLU A 232 -14.34 -9.93 -13.01
N ARG A 233 -13.87 -8.69 -13.20
CA ARG A 233 -13.06 -8.29 -14.36
C ARG A 233 -11.76 -9.12 -14.46
N VAL A 234 -11.03 -9.28 -13.36
CA VAL A 234 -9.82 -10.10 -13.29
C VAL A 234 -10.12 -11.57 -13.56
N ALA A 235 -11.16 -12.12 -12.94
CA ALA A 235 -11.53 -13.52 -13.13
C ALA A 235 -11.97 -13.82 -14.58
N GLU A 236 -12.58 -12.85 -15.25
CA GLU A 236 -12.97 -12.97 -16.65
C GLU A 236 -11.78 -12.93 -17.60
N ALA A 237 -10.86 -11.96 -17.40
CA ALA A 237 -9.62 -11.85 -18.17
C ALA A 237 -8.80 -13.15 -18.10
N ARG A 238 -8.67 -13.74 -16.92
CA ARG A 238 -7.93 -15.01 -16.74
C ARG A 238 -8.61 -16.20 -17.40
N ARG A 239 -9.94 -16.27 -17.39
CA ARG A 239 -10.66 -17.34 -18.12
C ARG A 239 -10.45 -17.26 -19.63
N GLY A 240 -10.43 -16.05 -20.19
CA GLY A 240 -10.13 -15.83 -21.60
C GLY A 240 -8.71 -16.28 -22.01
N GLN A 241 -7.72 -16.06 -21.15
CA GLN A 241 -6.34 -16.49 -21.37
C GLN A 241 -6.20 -18.02 -21.41
N PHE A 242 -6.90 -18.75 -20.56
CA PHE A 242 -6.88 -20.23 -20.56
C PHE A 242 -7.53 -20.83 -21.81
N SER A 243 -8.56 -20.19 -22.36
CA SER A 243 -9.23 -20.64 -23.59
C SER A 243 -8.35 -20.51 -24.83
N LEU A 244 -7.53 -19.44 -24.90
CA LEU A 244 -6.62 -19.21 -26.04
C LEU A 244 -5.35 -20.06 -25.98
N ALA A 245 -4.99 -20.59 -24.83
CA ALA A 245 -3.80 -21.45 -24.68
C ALA A 245 -4.07 -22.93 -25.00
N THR A 246 -5.32 -23.30 -25.27
CA THR A 246 -5.76 -24.66 -25.58
C THR A 246 -6.17 -24.85 -27.06
N GLU A 247 -6.05 -23.84 -27.88
CA GLU A 247 -6.16 -23.89 -29.36
C GLU A 247 -4.75 -23.84 -29.99
#